data_1e1040bcff7a6444555d3776cec438c1
#
_entry.id   1e1040bcff7a6444555d3776cec438c1
#
_cell.length_a   1.000
_cell.length_b   1.000
_cell.length_c   1.000
_cell.angle_alpha   90.00
_cell.angle_beta   90.00
_cell.angle_gamma   90.00
#
_symmetry.space_group_name_H-M   'P 1'
#
loop_
_entity.id
_entity.type
_entity.pdbx_description
1 polymer ?
#
loop_
_entity_poly.entity_id
_entity_poly.type
_entity_poly.pdbx_seq_one_letter_code
_entity_poly.pdbx_strand_id
1 'polypeptide(L)'
;MIKLAFSTNAFKRYSLEDSIREIAKVGYSGVEILCDIPHAYAPIFKDDQVRSLKKTLALSNMQISNLNAFTLYAIGDTYHPSWIDDSRDMRIEHTIECIRLAKRIGAKHLSTEPGGPVVAPPVPSSSQQQEQQQYQDISRFEKIFLDGLTRVTKMAEEEDIKVLIEPEPGLLIENSRQFKNFVTKINNSKYIRLNFDIGHFYCVNEDPAKVVYELSDYIEHFHLADIAHTRIHNHLIPGKGSIDFRSVFDAMDDIGYRGFVTVELYPYQDNPIYAAKEAYSYLCSIM
;
A
#
# COMPACT_ATOMS: atom_id res chain seq x y z
N MET A 1 -2.64 -14.13 16.36
CA MET A 1 -3.00 -12.76 16.81
C MET A 1 -2.50 -11.78 15.75
N ILE A 2 -3.34 -10.87 15.31
CA ILE A 2 -3.02 -9.75 14.42
C ILE A 2 -1.99 -8.84 15.11
N LYS A 3 -1.04 -8.31 14.34
CA LYS A 3 0.02 -7.43 14.86
C LYS A 3 -0.16 -6.03 14.29
N LEU A 4 0.05 -5.02 15.12
CA LEU A 4 0.00 -3.63 14.67
C LEU A 4 1.38 -3.13 14.21
N ALA A 5 1.38 -2.45 13.07
CA ALA A 5 2.51 -1.71 12.53
C ALA A 5 2.11 -0.26 12.20
N PHE A 6 3.10 0.60 11.97
CA PHE A 6 2.88 1.97 11.56
C PHE A 6 3.79 2.33 10.38
N SER A 7 3.28 3.08 9.40
CA SER A 7 4.04 3.48 8.22
C SER A 7 4.94 4.68 8.50
N THR A 8 6.18 4.62 8.04
CA THR A 8 7.12 5.74 8.13
C THR A 8 6.79 6.89 7.19
N ASN A 9 5.81 6.74 6.29
CA ASN A 9 5.42 7.81 5.38
C ASN A 9 4.81 9.04 6.09
N ALA A 10 4.33 8.88 7.33
CA ALA A 10 3.96 10.01 8.20
C ALA A 10 5.19 10.70 8.84
N PHE A 11 6.36 10.06 8.87
CA PHE A 11 7.56 10.53 9.55
C PHE A 11 8.59 11.17 8.60
N LYS A 12 8.17 11.77 7.49
CA LYS A 12 9.09 12.33 6.47
C LYS A 12 10.04 13.43 6.99
N ARG A 13 9.78 13.98 8.20
CA ARG A 13 10.68 14.98 8.85
C ARG A 13 11.68 14.34 9.83
N TYR A 14 11.67 13.02 9.96
CA TYR A 14 12.57 12.26 10.82
C TYR A 14 13.53 11.42 9.97
N SER A 15 14.68 11.05 10.52
CA SER A 15 15.46 9.97 9.92
C SER A 15 14.68 8.65 9.98
N LEU A 16 15.03 7.69 9.12
CA LEU A 16 14.40 6.36 9.15
C LEU A 16 14.57 5.70 10.53
N GLU A 17 15.78 5.78 11.09
CA GLU A 17 16.10 5.20 12.39
C GLU A 17 15.32 5.86 13.54
N ASP A 18 15.16 7.19 13.51
CA ASP A 18 14.37 7.89 14.53
C ASP A 18 12.88 7.57 14.38
N SER A 19 12.38 7.46 13.17
CA SER A 19 11.01 7.02 12.91
C SER A 19 10.72 5.66 13.54
N ILE A 20 11.62 4.68 13.33
CA ILE A 20 11.51 3.34 13.90
C ILE A 20 11.51 3.39 15.44
N ARG A 21 12.41 4.18 16.03
CA ARG A 21 12.48 4.30 17.49
C ARG A 21 11.22 4.94 18.10
N GLU A 22 10.68 5.99 17.45
CA GLU A 22 9.46 6.64 17.95
C GLU A 22 8.23 5.73 17.79
N ILE A 23 8.10 5.02 16.67
CA ILE A 23 7.03 4.04 16.46
C ILE A 23 7.11 2.90 17.51
N ALA A 24 8.30 2.39 17.77
CA ALA A 24 8.52 1.36 18.80
C ALA A 24 8.15 1.85 20.23
N LYS A 25 8.49 3.10 20.58
CA LYS A 25 8.12 3.71 21.89
C LYS A 25 6.61 3.81 22.10
N VAL A 26 5.83 3.92 21.03
CA VAL A 26 4.35 3.94 21.12
C VAL A 26 3.81 2.56 21.49
N GLY A 27 4.48 1.47 21.07
CA GLY A 27 4.07 0.09 21.36
C GLY A 27 3.82 -0.78 20.13
N TYR A 28 3.99 -0.24 18.93
CA TYR A 28 3.91 -1.03 17.70
C TYR A 28 5.00 -2.10 17.66
N SER A 29 4.69 -3.26 17.07
CA SER A 29 5.64 -4.36 16.90
C SER A 29 6.20 -4.45 15.48
N GLY A 30 5.64 -3.67 14.56
CA GLY A 30 6.06 -3.60 13.16
C GLY A 30 6.18 -2.18 12.65
N VAL A 31 6.96 -2.05 11.59
CA VAL A 31 7.13 -0.79 10.85
C VAL A 31 7.06 -1.06 9.36
N GLU A 32 6.27 -0.27 8.66
CA GLU A 32 6.33 -0.18 7.22
C GLU A 32 7.34 0.90 6.81
N ILE A 33 8.19 0.58 5.86
CA ILE A 33 9.27 1.47 5.44
C ILE A 33 8.91 2.11 4.10
N LEU A 34 8.88 3.44 4.05
CA LEU A 34 8.74 4.20 2.82
C LEU A 34 9.98 3.97 1.92
N CYS A 35 9.77 3.39 0.73
CA CYS A 35 10.81 3.15 -0.27
C CYS A 35 11.02 4.36 -1.21
N ASP A 36 10.99 5.54 -0.65
CA ASP A 36 11.16 6.81 -1.32
C ASP A 36 11.92 7.78 -0.42
N ILE A 37 12.19 9.00 -0.89
CA ILE A 37 12.77 10.05 -0.05
C ILE A 37 11.77 10.47 1.05
N PRO A 38 12.26 10.77 2.26
CA PRO A 38 13.67 10.83 2.67
C PRO A 38 14.20 9.51 3.27
N HIS A 39 13.46 8.41 3.21
CA HIS A 39 13.81 7.17 3.92
C HIS A 39 14.63 6.20 3.07
N ALA A 40 13.99 5.17 2.50
CA ALA A 40 14.71 4.06 1.86
C ALA A 40 14.56 4.07 0.34
N TYR A 41 14.89 5.19 -0.31
CA TYR A 41 14.88 5.27 -1.78
C TYR A 41 15.91 4.28 -2.35
N ALA A 42 15.42 3.19 -2.93
CA ALA A 42 16.20 1.99 -3.24
C ALA A 42 17.46 2.25 -4.09
N PRO A 43 17.43 3.09 -5.16
CA PRO A 43 18.60 3.32 -6.02
C PRO A 43 19.83 3.90 -5.31
N ILE A 44 19.65 4.57 -4.18
CA ILE A 44 20.73 5.20 -3.42
C ILE A 44 20.90 4.62 -2.00
N PHE A 45 20.08 3.63 -1.61
CA PHE A 45 20.13 3.04 -0.28
C PHE A 45 21.28 2.03 -0.16
N LYS A 46 22.39 2.48 0.44
CA LYS A 46 23.68 1.78 0.50
C LYS A 46 23.73 0.70 1.60
N ASP A 47 24.78 -0.11 1.58
CA ASP A 47 24.95 -1.22 2.53
C ASP A 47 25.20 -0.78 3.98
N ASP A 48 25.79 0.39 4.20
CA ASP A 48 25.92 0.98 5.53
C ASP A 48 24.54 1.38 6.10
N GLN A 49 23.66 1.92 5.27
CA GLN A 49 22.27 2.22 5.64
C GLN A 49 21.48 0.93 5.90
N VAL A 50 21.67 -0.13 5.11
CA VAL A 50 21.09 -1.46 5.37
C VAL A 50 21.53 -1.99 6.73
N ARG A 51 22.83 -1.89 7.05
CA ARG A 51 23.34 -2.33 8.37
C ARG A 51 22.77 -1.49 9.52
N SER A 52 22.69 -0.16 9.34
CA SER A 52 22.09 0.76 10.32
C SER A 52 20.62 0.43 10.58
N LEU A 53 19.84 0.23 9.52
CA LEU A 53 18.43 -0.16 9.58
C LEU A 53 18.27 -1.47 10.37
N LYS A 54 18.98 -2.53 9.98
CA LYS A 54 18.89 -3.85 10.66
C LYS A 54 19.26 -3.75 12.15
N LYS A 55 20.30 -2.97 12.48
CA LYS A 55 20.69 -2.72 13.87
C LYS A 55 19.59 -1.99 14.64
N THR A 56 18.98 -0.96 14.05
CA THR A 56 17.90 -0.18 14.67
C THR A 56 16.68 -1.04 14.92
N LEU A 57 16.25 -1.84 13.93
CA LEU A 57 15.14 -2.79 14.08
C LEU A 57 15.39 -3.77 15.23
N ALA A 58 16.57 -4.38 15.28
CA ALA A 58 16.94 -5.32 16.36
C ALA A 58 16.94 -4.67 17.74
N LEU A 59 17.54 -3.48 17.89
CA LEU A 59 17.58 -2.74 19.16
C LEU A 59 16.21 -2.25 19.63
N SER A 60 15.29 -2.00 18.69
CA SER A 60 13.92 -1.56 18.96
C SER A 60 12.92 -2.73 19.06
N ASN A 61 13.37 -3.97 18.89
CA ASN A 61 12.51 -5.18 18.81
C ASN A 61 11.39 -5.04 17.78
N MET A 62 11.70 -4.45 16.62
CA MET A 62 10.75 -4.16 15.55
C MET A 62 10.93 -5.13 14.38
N GLN A 63 9.81 -5.48 13.73
CA GLN A 63 9.79 -6.24 12.48
C GLN A 63 9.39 -5.32 11.31
N ILE A 64 9.90 -5.62 10.12
CA ILE A 64 9.39 -4.96 8.90
C ILE A 64 8.03 -5.58 8.57
N SER A 65 6.97 -4.75 8.54
CA SER A 65 5.63 -5.20 8.17
C SER A 65 5.45 -5.23 6.66
N ASN A 66 5.98 -4.24 5.97
CA ASN A 66 5.92 -4.07 4.51
C ASN A 66 6.95 -3.04 4.05
N LEU A 67 7.24 -2.99 2.76
CA LEU A 67 7.87 -1.85 2.09
C LEU A 67 6.81 -1.09 1.29
N ASN A 68 6.69 0.21 1.53
CA ASN A 68 5.79 1.07 0.77
C ASN A 68 6.56 1.67 -0.42
N ALA A 69 6.37 1.09 -1.62
CA ALA A 69 6.94 1.56 -2.88
C ALA A 69 5.88 2.27 -3.77
N PHE A 70 4.85 2.82 -3.14
CA PHE A 70 3.73 3.48 -3.81
C PHE A 70 4.15 4.82 -4.41
N THR A 71 4.77 5.70 -3.62
CA THR A 71 5.17 7.03 -4.05
C THR A 71 6.52 7.01 -4.79
N LEU A 72 6.77 8.07 -5.57
CA LEU A 72 8.03 8.26 -6.29
C LEU A 72 8.48 9.73 -6.29
N TYR A 73 8.42 10.38 -5.12
CA TYR A 73 8.82 11.78 -4.94
C TYR A 73 10.27 12.07 -5.31
N ALA A 74 11.14 11.06 -5.24
CA ALA A 74 12.54 11.22 -5.63
C ALA A 74 12.74 11.67 -7.08
N ILE A 75 11.82 11.33 -7.98
CA ILE A 75 11.91 11.63 -9.41
C ILE A 75 10.60 12.18 -10.03
N GLY A 76 9.54 12.31 -9.23
CA GLY A 76 8.24 12.77 -9.72
C GLY A 76 7.33 13.23 -8.59
N ASP A 77 6.20 12.54 -8.42
CA ASP A 77 5.23 12.78 -7.36
C ASP A 77 4.60 11.46 -6.85
N THR A 78 3.44 11.54 -6.20
CA THR A 78 2.73 10.36 -5.69
C THR A 78 2.34 9.39 -6.81
N TYR A 79 1.87 9.89 -7.94
CA TYR A 79 1.31 9.07 -9.01
C TYR A 79 2.18 9.02 -10.27
N HIS A 80 3.16 9.92 -10.42
CA HIS A 80 4.01 9.98 -11.61
C HIS A 80 5.50 9.90 -11.24
N PRO A 81 6.30 9.09 -11.96
CA PRO A 81 5.90 8.16 -13.05
C PRO A 81 4.93 7.09 -12.61
N SER A 82 3.91 6.80 -13.43
CA SER A 82 2.92 5.75 -13.22
C SER A 82 3.20 4.52 -14.08
N TRP A 83 2.55 3.39 -13.75
CA TRP A 83 2.62 2.17 -14.57
C TRP A 83 2.04 2.33 -15.97
N ILE A 84 1.21 3.33 -16.21
CA ILE A 84 0.44 3.48 -17.46
C ILE A 84 0.79 4.72 -18.27
N ASP A 85 1.72 5.55 -17.82
CA ASP A 85 2.18 6.74 -18.54
C ASP A 85 3.41 6.44 -19.43
N ASP A 86 3.86 7.46 -20.18
CA ASP A 86 5.01 7.34 -21.09
C ASP A 86 6.34 7.12 -20.33
N SER A 87 6.41 7.47 -19.06
CA SER A 87 7.58 7.29 -18.20
C SER A 87 7.51 6.02 -17.32
N ARG A 88 6.61 5.10 -17.63
CA ARG A 88 6.36 3.84 -16.90
C ARG A 88 7.62 3.01 -16.62
N ASP A 89 8.62 3.06 -17.49
CA ASP A 89 9.87 2.32 -17.28
C ASP A 89 10.56 2.75 -15.98
N MET A 90 10.44 4.02 -15.58
CA MET A 90 10.99 4.50 -14.32
C MET A 90 10.26 3.89 -13.11
N ARG A 91 8.93 3.73 -13.20
CA ARG A 91 8.11 3.04 -12.18
C ARG A 91 8.47 1.55 -12.08
N ILE A 92 8.62 0.89 -13.22
CA ILE A 92 9.01 -0.52 -13.29
C ILE A 92 10.40 -0.74 -12.66
N GLU A 93 11.39 0.06 -13.05
CA GLU A 93 12.75 -0.03 -12.48
C GLU A 93 12.76 0.29 -10.99
N HIS A 94 12.02 1.31 -10.53
CA HIS A 94 11.88 1.60 -9.10
C HIS A 94 11.32 0.39 -8.34
N THR A 95 10.27 -0.25 -8.86
CA THR A 95 9.68 -1.43 -8.21
C THR A 95 10.68 -2.59 -8.17
N ILE A 96 11.43 -2.81 -9.25
CA ILE A 96 12.50 -3.83 -9.31
C ILE A 96 13.60 -3.54 -8.27
N GLU A 97 14.05 -2.29 -8.16
CA GLU A 97 15.04 -1.91 -7.14
C GLU A 97 14.49 -2.08 -5.72
N CYS A 98 13.20 -1.82 -5.50
CA CYS A 98 12.56 -2.07 -4.21
C CYS A 98 12.47 -3.59 -3.89
N ILE A 99 12.27 -4.47 -4.88
CA ILE A 99 12.35 -5.93 -4.69
C ILE A 99 13.76 -6.33 -4.23
N ARG A 100 14.81 -5.82 -4.88
CA ARG A 100 16.21 -6.07 -4.48
C ARG A 100 16.51 -5.54 -3.08
N LEU A 101 15.99 -4.34 -2.77
CA LEU A 101 16.11 -3.78 -1.42
C LEU A 101 15.40 -4.65 -0.39
N ALA A 102 14.16 -5.11 -0.67
CA ALA A 102 13.41 -6.02 0.20
C ALA A 102 14.25 -7.25 0.57
N LYS A 103 14.88 -7.89 -0.42
CA LYS A 103 15.79 -9.02 -0.21
C LYS A 103 16.97 -8.65 0.71
N ARG A 104 17.62 -7.52 0.45
CA ARG A 104 18.80 -7.06 1.23
C ARG A 104 18.46 -6.79 2.69
N ILE A 105 17.29 -6.22 2.99
CA ILE A 105 16.89 -5.87 4.36
C ILE A 105 16.11 -6.99 5.06
N GLY A 106 15.61 -7.99 4.34
CA GLY A 106 14.85 -9.11 4.87
C GLY A 106 13.35 -8.88 4.97
N ALA A 107 12.80 -7.96 4.17
CA ALA A 107 11.35 -7.80 4.00
C ALA A 107 10.82 -8.94 3.11
N LYS A 108 9.53 -9.29 3.28
CA LYS A 108 8.89 -10.38 2.54
C LYS A 108 8.11 -9.91 1.32
N HIS A 109 7.67 -8.67 1.35
CA HIS A 109 6.84 -8.06 0.30
C HIS A 109 7.01 -6.55 0.29
N LEU A 110 6.50 -5.96 -0.78
CA LEU A 110 6.35 -4.52 -0.95
C LEU A 110 5.00 -4.21 -1.60
N SER A 111 4.43 -3.05 -1.33
CA SER A 111 3.22 -2.54 -1.99
C SER A 111 3.55 -1.48 -3.04
N THR A 112 2.74 -1.42 -4.10
CA THR A 112 2.82 -0.42 -5.16
C THR A 112 1.42 -0.04 -5.64
N GLU A 113 1.34 1.11 -6.31
CA GLU A 113 0.10 1.60 -6.90
C GLU A 113 -0.36 0.72 -8.08
N PRO A 114 -1.66 0.71 -8.41
CA PRO A 114 -2.22 -0.17 -9.46
C PRO A 114 -2.26 0.46 -10.87
N GLY A 115 -1.59 1.59 -11.09
CA GLY A 115 -1.64 2.37 -12.33
C GLY A 115 -2.67 3.51 -12.29
N GLY A 116 -2.24 4.71 -12.64
CA GLY A 116 -3.13 5.86 -12.68
C GLY A 116 -2.43 7.19 -12.43
N PRO A 117 -3.18 8.26 -12.18
CA PRO A 117 -4.65 8.29 -12.14
C PRO A 117 -5.29 8.04 -13.51
N VAL A 118 -6.40 7.34 -13.51
CA VAL A 118 -7.26 7.19 -14.70
C VAL A 118 -8.26 8.34 -14.66
N VAL A 119 -7.95 9.43 -15.33
CA VAL A 119 -8.87 10.56 -15.45
C VAL A 119 -9.97 10.16 -16.44
N ALA A 120 -11.16 9.86 -15.90
CA ALA A 120 -12.33 9.79 -16.76
C ALA A 120 -12.52 11.17 -17.43
N PRO A 121 -12.66 11.25 -18.77
CA PRO A 121 -12.96 12.53 -19.40
C PRO A 121 -14.23 13.10 -18.79
N PRO A 122 -14.30 14.44 -18.56
CA PRO A 122 -15.50 15.06 -18.02
C PRO A 122 -16.69 14.67 -18.90
N VAL A 123 -17.67 13.98 -18.31
CA VAL A 123 -18.83 13.46 -19.02
C VAL A 123 -19.79 14.61 -19.37
N PRO A 124 -19.83 15.07 -20.63
CA PRO A 124 -20.98 15.78 -21.11
C PRO A 124 -21.91 14.73 -21.73
N SER A 125 -23.08 14.57 -21.12
CA SER A 125 -24.25 13.85 -21.67
C SER A 125 -23.99 12.64 -22.58
N SER A 126 -24.22 11.44 -22.04
CA SER A 126 -24.61 10.17 -22.66
C SER A 126 -24.55 10.08 -24.20
N SER A 127 -23.37 9.85 -24.77
CA SER A 127 -23.27 9.26 -26.08
C SER A 127 -22.58 7.90 -25.97
N GLN A 128 -23.16 6.87 -26.62
CA GLN A 128 -22.57 5.52 -26.72
C GLN A 128 -21.11 5.54 -27.22
N GLN A 129 -20.74 6.57 -28.00
CA GLN A 129 -19.37 6.75 -28.51
C GLN A 129 -18.37 7.11 -27.39
N GLN A 130 -18.77 7.88 -26.37
CA GLN A 130 -17.93 8.25 -25.24
C GLN A 130 -17.71 7.07 -24.29
N GLU A 131 -18.74 6.27 -24.03
CA GLU A 131 -18.63 5.04 -23.25
C GLU A 131 -17.70 4.02 -23.93
N GLN A 132 -17.80 3.89 -25.27
CA GLN A 132 -16.88 3.02 -26.03
C GLN A 132 -15.43 3.52 -26.00
N GLN A 133 -15.19 4.82 -26.09
CA GLN A 133 -13.85 5.40 -26.00
C GLN A 133 -13.26 5.19 -24.61
N GLN A 134 -13.99 5.47 -23.54
CA GLN A 134 -13.55 5.24 -22.16
C GLN A 134 -13.22 3.76 -21.92
N TYR A 135 -14.03 2.83 -22.43
CA TYR A 135 -13.75 1.40 -22.34
C TYR A 135 -12.47 1.00 -23.09
N GLN A 136 -12.25 1.57 -24.28
CA GLN A 136 -11.02 1.33 -25.05
C GLN A 136 -9.78 1.87 -24.35
N ASP A 137 -9.87 3.05 -23.72
CA ASP A 137 -8.77 3.66 -22.98
C ASP A 137 -8.42 2.84 -21.73
N ILE A 138 -9.42 2.41 -20.94
CA ILE A 138 -9.20 1.53 -19.79
C ILE A 138 -8.55 0.20 -20.22
N SER A 139 -9.06 -0.44 -21.27
CA SER A 139 -8.52 -1.69 -21.78
C SER A 139 -7.07 -1.54 -22.28
N ARG A 140 -6.73 -0.39 -22.87
CA ARG A 140 -5.35 -0.05 -23.26
C ARG A 140 -4.47 0.10 -22.02
N PHE A 141 -4.91 0.83 -21.01
CA PHE A 141 -4.15 1.02 -19.77
C PHE A 141 -3.93 -0.28 -19.00
N GLU A 142 -4.93 -1.14 -18.92
CA GLU A 142 -4.77 -2.49 -18.36
C GLU A 142 -3.67 -3.28 -19.08
N LYS A 143 -3.66 -3.27 -20.42
CA LYS A 143 -2.63 -3.97 -21.20
C LYS A 143 -1.24 -3.43 -20.92
N ILE A 144 -1.09 -2.10 -20.84
CA ILE A 144 0.18 -1.43 -20.53
C ILE A 144 0.65 -1.84 -19.13
N PHE A 145 -0.25 -1.82 -18.12
CA PHE A 145 0.06 -2.23 -16.76
C PHE A 145 0.50 -3.69 -16.67
N LEU A 146 -0.23 -4.62 -17.31
CA LEU A 146 0.08 -6.04 -17.33
C LEU A 146 1.43 -6.34 -18.01
N ASP A 147 1.76 -5.62 -19.09
CA ASP A 147 3.05 -5.73 -19.75
C ASP A 147 4.21 -5.33 -18.83
N GLY A 148 4.10 -4.18 -18.16
CA GLY A 148 5.10 -3.75 -17.18
C GLY A 148 5.21 -4.71 -15.99
N LEU A 149 4.07 -5.19 -15.49
CA LEU A 149 4.02 -6.12 -14.36
C LEU A 149 4.70 -7.47 -14.67
N THR A 150 4.73 -7.91 -15.95
CA THR A 150 5.42 -9.13 -16.33
C THR A 150 6.92 -9.09 -15.99
N ARG A 151 7.58 -7.95 -16.21
CA ARG A 151 9.00 -7.75 -15.84
C ARG A 151 9.21 -7.81 -14.34
N VAL A 152 8.32 -7.18 -13.60
CA VAL A 152 8.35 -7.14 -12.12
C VAL A 152 8.07 -8.52 -11.53
N THR A 153 7.09 -9.26 -12.07
CA THR A 153 6.76 -10.60 -11.60
C THR A 153 7.96 -11.55 -11.73
N LYS A 154 8.70 -11.47 -12.83
CA LYS A 154 9.92 -12.27 -13.01
C LYS A 154 10.95 -11.99 -11.93
N MET A 155 11.22 -10.72 -11.62
CA MET A 155 12.14 -10.35 -10.54
C MET A 155 11.61 -10.79 -9.17
N ALA A 156 10.31 -10.65 -8.92
CA ALA A 156 9.65 -11.09 -7.70
C ALA A 156 9.82 -12.60 -7.46
N GLU A 157 9.72 -13.41 -8.52
CA GLU A 157 9.97 -14.85 -8.50
C GLU A 157 11.44 -15.18 -8.22
N GLU A 158 12.37 -14.52 -8.91
CA GLU A 158 13.82 -14.74 -8.75
C GLU A 158 14.30 -14.43 -7.32
N GLU A 159 13.76 -13.39 -6.70
CA GLU A 159 14.17 -12.95 -5.36
C GLU A 159 13.31 -13.55 -4.22
N ASP A 160 12.22 -14.25 -4.54
CA ASP A 160 11.21 -14.76 -3.60
C ASP A 160 10.61 -13.63 -2.73
N ILE A 161 10.20 -12.54 -3.39
CA ILE A 161 9.58 -11.36 -2.78
C ILE A 161 8.21 -11.15 -3.43
N LYS A 162 7.17 -10.93 -2.63
CA LYS A 162 5.83 -10.63 -3.16
C LYS A 162 5.68 -9.14 -3.45
N VAL A 163 5.01 -8.82 -4.54
CA VAL A 163 4.59 -7.45 -4.89
C VAL A 163 3.09 -7.35 -4.68
N LEU A 164 2.69 -6.41 -3.84
CA LEU A 164 1.31 -6.23 -3.45
C LEU A 164 0.72 -5.05 -4.22
N ILE A 165 -0.31 -5.31 -4.99
CA ILE A 165 -1.08 -4.25 -5.63
C ILE A 165 -2.07 -3.70 -4.62
N GLU A 166 -2.13 -2.39 -4.50
CA GLU A 166 -3.00 -1.67 -3.58
C GLU A 166 -4.10 -0.93 -4.35
N PRO A 167 -5.32 -1.49 -4.45
CA PRO A 167 -6.44 -0.79 -5.06
C PRO A 167 -6.68 0.56 -4.40
N GLU A 168 -6.84 1.62 -5.20
CA GLU A 168 -7.05 2.97 -4.70
C GLU A 168 -8.08 3.73 -5.54
N PRO A 169 -8.98 4.53 -4.91
CA PRO A 169 -9.97 5.32 -5.62
C PRO A 169 -9.37 6.21 -6.72
N GLY A 170 -9.93 6.12 -7.94
CA GLY A 170 -9.49 6.90 -9.10
C GLY A 170 -8.30 6.33 -9.85
N LEU A 171 -7.74 5.19 -9.42
CA LEU A 171 -6.70 4.47 -10.14
C LEU A 171 -7.28 3.34 -11.01
N LEU A 172 -6.45 2.64 -11.76
CA LEU A 172 -6.88 1.59 -12.71
C LEU A 172 -7.61 0.43 -12.02
N ILE A 173 -7.19 0.10 -10.79
CA ILE A 173 -7.85 -0.88 -9.94
C ILE A 173 -8.24 -0.17 -8.65
N GLU A 174 -9.53 0.03 -8.42
CA GLU A 174 -10.05 0.78 -7.27
C GLU A 174 -11.00 -0.03 -6.37
N ASN A 175 -11.53 -1.16 -6.85
CA ASN A 175 -12.54 -1.95 -6.13
C ASN A 175 -12.31 -3.46 -6.23
N SER A 176 -13.05 -4.23 -5.41
CA SER A 176 -12.91 -5.68 -5.30
C SER A 176 -13.14 -6.42 -6.61
N ARG A 177 -14.14 -5.99 -7.40
CA ARG A 177 -14.45 -6.60 -8.70
C ARG A 177 -13.33 -6.40 -9.72
N GLN A 178 -12.77 -5.19 -9.79
CA GLN A 178 -11.65 -4.91 -10.69
C GLN A 178 -10.41 -5.71 -10.27
N PHE A 179 -10.14 -5.81 -8.97
CA PHE A 179 -9.04 -6.63 -8.47
C PHE A 179 -9.21 -8.12 -8.82
N LYS A 180 -10.42 -8.70 -8.63
CA LYS A 180 -10.72 -10.09 -9.05
C LYS A 180 -10.48 -10.30 -10.55
N ASN A 181 -10.92 -9.36 -11.38
CA ASN A 181 -10.68 -9.42 -12.83
C ASN A 181 -9.18 -9.35 -13.16
N PHE A 182 -8.46 -8.50 -12.47
CA PHE A 182 -7.01 -8.35 -12.63
C PHE A 182 -6.26 -9.65 -12.30
N VAL A 183 -6.52 -10.29 -11.15
CA VAL A 183 -5.79 -11.48 -10.75
C VAL A 183 -6.01 -12.66 -11.69
N THR A 184 -7.18 -12.75 -12.35
CA THR A 184 -7.41 -13.78 -13.39
C THR A 184 -6.52 -13.56 -14.61
N LYS A 185 -6.25 -12.29 -14.98
CA LYS A 185 -5.40 -11.93 -16.13
C LYS A 185 -3.91 -12.23 -15.90
N ILE A 186 -3.48 -12.27 -14.64
CA ILE A 186 -2.11 -12.66 -14.26
C ILE A 186 -2.01 -14.12 -13.80
N ASN A 187 -2.98 -14.97 -14.19
CA ASN A 187 -3.01 -16.39 -13.86
C ASN A 187 -2.89 -16.70 -12.36
N ASN A 188 -3.46 -15.86 -11.49
CA ASN A 188 -3.38 -15.97 -10.02
C ASN A 188 -1.94 -16.14 -9.52
N SER A 189 -1.01 -15.35 -10.02
CA SER A 189 0.38 -15.39 -9.60
C SER A 189 0.52 -15.36 -8.06
N LYS A 190 1.32 -16.26 -7.51
CA LYS A 190 1.61 -16.28 -6.07
C LYS A 190 2.51 -15.12 -5.60
N TYR A 191 3.15 -14.43 -6.53
CA TYR A 191 4.05 -13.31 -6.24
C TYR A 191 3.39 -11.94 -6.41
N ILE A 192 2.24 -11.86 -7.10
CA ILE A 192 1.44 -10.64 -7.20
C ILE A 192 0.21 -10.82 -6.34
N ARG A 193 0.13 -10.06 -5.26
CA ARG A 193 -0.87 -10.25 -4.22
C ARG A 193 -1.54 -8.91 -3.88
N LEU A 194 -2.33 -8.88 -2.83
CA LEU A 194 -3.12 -7.72 -2.42
C LEU A 194 -2.52 -7.07 -1.17
N ASN A 195 -2.25 -5.77 -1.24
CA ASN A 195 -2.28 -4.88 -0.08
C ASN A 195 -3.70 -4.36 0.07
N PHE A 196 -4.38 -4.77 1.12
CA PHE A 196 -5.78 -4.40 1.36
C PHE A 196 -5.83 -3.11 2.18
N ASP A 197 -6.06 -1.96 1.52
CA ASP A 197 -6.36 -0.74 2.26
C ASP A 197 -7.85 -0.68 2.62
N ILE A 198 -8.13 -0.67 3.92
CA ILE A 198 -9.50 -0.65 4.47
C ILE A 198 -10.23 0.63 4.08
N GLY A 199 -9.52 1.76 4.11
CA GLY A 199 -10.06 3.07 3.77
C GLY A 199 -10.42 3.19 2.29
N HIS A 200 -9.61 2.63 1.40
CA HIS A 200 -9.84 2.68 -0.04
C HIS A 200 -11.13 1.97 -0.44
N PHE A 201 -11.35 0.75 0.05
CA PHE A 201 -12.60 0.03 -0.21
C PHE A 201 -13.83 0.77 0.37
N TYR A 202 -13.67 1.39 1.55
CA TYR A 202 -14.73 2.23 2.10
C TYR A 202 -15.04 3.45 1.22
N CYS A 203 -14.03 4.10 0.64
CA CYS A 203 -14.19 5.25 -0.26
C CYS A 203 -15.01 4.91 -1.50
N VAL A 204 -14.85 3.72 -2.08
CA VAL A 204 -15.59 3.26 -3.28
C VAL A 204 -16.94 2.62 -2.98
N ASN A 205 -17.52 2.88 -1.80
CA ASN A 205 -18.80 2.39 -1.33
C ASN A 205 -18.90 0.87 -1.14
N GLU A 206 -17.79 0.20 -0.96
CA GLU A 206 -17.76 -1.19 -0.53
C GLU A 206 -17.75 -1.27 1.01
N ASP A 207 -18.23 -2.39 1.55
CA ASP A 207 -18.13 -2.72 2.97
C ASP A 207 -16.82 -3.47 3.18
N PRO A 208 -15.80 -2.87 3.84
CA PRO A 208 -14.48 -3.50 3.94
C PRO A 208 -14.51 -4.89 4.59
N ALA A 209 -15.36 -5.10 5.60
CA ALA A 209 -15.46 -6.40 6.26
C ALA A 209 -15.92 -7.50 5.29
N LYS A 210 -16.91 -7.20 4.41
CA LYS A 210 -17.34 -8.14 3.37
C LYS A 210 -16.27 -8.39 2.33
N VAL A 211 -15.56 -7.33 1.90
CA VAL A 211 -14.48 -7.44 0.91
C VAL A 211 -13.32 -8.28 1.45
N VAL A 212 -13.05 -8.26 2.77
CA VAL A 212 -12.06 -9.16 3.40
C VAL A 212 -12.37 -10.63 3.09
N TYR A 213 -13.63 -11.07 3.26
CA TYR A 213 -14.02 -12.45 2.92
C TYR A 213 -13.88 -12.72 1.42
N GLU A 214 -14.28 -11.76 0.59
CA GLU A 214 -14.28 -11.91 -0.86
C GLU A 214 -12.89 -12.04 -1.47
N LEU A 215 -11.89 -11.38 -0.88
CA LEU A 215 -10.52 -11.31 -1.37
C LEU A 215 -9.52 -12.09 -0.49
N SER A 216 -10.01 -12.87 0.47
CA SER A 216 -9.21 -13.58 1.48
C SER A 216 -8.02 -14.35 0.91
N ASP A 217 -8.20 -15.00 -0.24
CA ASP A 217 -7.16 -15.79 -0.90
C ASP A 217 -5.98 -14.95 -1.43
N TYR A 218 -6.15 -13.63 -1.54
CA TYR A 218 -5.17 -12.74 -2.16
C TYR A 218 -4.46 -11.83 -1.15
N ILE A 219 -5.01 -11.64 0.04
CA ILE A 219 -4.54 -10.67 1.03
C ILE A 219 -3.23 -11.14 1.66
N GLU A 220 -2.19 -10.31 1.58
CA GLU A 220 -0.90 -10.52 2.25
C GLU A 220 -0.61 -9.46 3.31
N HIS A 221 -1.20 -8.28 3.16
CA HIS A 221 -0.99 -7.14 4.04
C HIS A 221 -2.22 -6.26 4.11
N PHE A 222 -2.38 -5.52 5.21
CA PHE A 222 -3.43 -4.54 5.39
C PHE A 222 -2.86 -3.16 5.67
N HIS A 223 -3.40 -2.15 4.97
CA HIS A 223 -3.34 -0.76 5.39
C HIS A 223 -4.61 -0.35 6.11
N LEU A 224 -4.46 0.54 7.08
CA LEU A 224 -5.53 1.00 7.93
C LEU A 224 -5.43 2.52 8.15
N ALA A 225 -6.42 3.24 7.68
CA ALA A 225 -6.74 4.60 8.06
C ALA A 225 -8.26 4.72 8.20
N ASP A 226 -8.73 5.67 9.00
CA ASP A 226 -10.16 5.96 9.06
C ASP A 226 -10.54 6.96 7.97
N ILE A 227 -11.80 6.91 7.55
CA ILE A 227 -12.35 7.78 6.51
C ILE A 227 -13.65 8.39 7.04
N ALA A 228 -13.87 9.66 6.74
CA ALA A 228 -15.11 10.34 7.09
C ALA A 228 -16.33 9.72 6.36
N HIS A 229 -17.53 9.93 6.91
CA HIS A 229 -18.78 9.46 6.31
C HIS A 229 -19.03 9.98 4.88
N THR A 230 -18.34 11.05 4.49
CA THR A 230 -18.36 11.59 3.13
C THR A 230 -17.68 10.72 2.09
N ARG A 231 -16.90 9.72 2.54
CA ARG A 231 -16.11 8.79 1.72
C ARG A 231 -15.08 9.45 0.79
N ILE A 232 -14.73 10.70 1.09
CA ILE A 232 -13.62 11.37 0.40
C ILE A 232 -12.31 10.75 0.90
N HIS A 233 -11.45 10.36 -0.04
CA HIS A 233 -10.15 9.78 0.27
C HIS A 233 -9.26 10.77 1.01
N ASN A 234 -9.29 10.69 2.32
CA ASN A 234 -8.46 11.45 3.24
C ASN A 234 -8.26 10.66 4.53
N HIS A 235 -7.04 10.22 4.78
CA HIS A 235 -6.71 9.36 5.90
C HIS A 235 -6.87 10.08 7.23
N LEU A 236 -7.79 9.60 8.05
CA LEU A 236 -8.01 10.05 9.43
C LEU A 236 -7.41 9.04 10.42
N ILE A 237 -7.07 9.53 11.60
CA ILE A 237 -6.68 8.65 12.72
C ILE A 237 -7.84 7.70 13.02
N PRO A 238 -7.59 6.38 13.16
CA PRO A 238 -8.60 5.39 13.55
C PRO A 238 -9.46 5.82 14.73
N GLY A 239 -10.79 5.71 14.59
CA GLY A 239 -11.77 6.21 15.54
C GLY A 239 -12.19 7.68 15.35
N LYS A 240 -11.65 8.38 14.34
CA LYS A 240 -12.05 9.75 14.00
C LYS A 240 -12.91 9.85 12.72
N GLY A 241 -13.17 8.74 12.07
CA GLY A 241 -14.01 8.62 10.89
C GLY A 241 -15.27 7.79 11.13
N SER A 242 -15.61 6.95 10.17
CA SER A 242 -16.88 6.20 10.15
C SER A 242 -16.73 4.71 9.81
N ILE A 243 -15.50 4.19 9.77
CA ILE A 243 -15.27 2.78 9.47
C ILE A 243 -15.52 1.93 10.72
N ASP A 244 -16.29 0.86 10.58
CA ASP A 244 -16.46 -0.15 11.64
C ASP A 244 -15.27 -1.13 11.64
N PHE A 245 -14.19 -0.72 12.31
CA PHE A 245 -12.98 -1.54 12.42
C PHE A 245 -13.20 -2.85 13.18
N ARG A 246 -14.16 -2.91 14.11
CA ARG A 246 -14.44 -4.16 14.84
C ARG A 246 -14.88 -5.25 13.88
N SER A 247 -15.86 -4.94 13.02
CA SER A 247 -16.32 -5.90 11.99
C SER A 247 -15.20 -6.30 11.03
N VAL A 248 -14.26 -5.38 10.72
CA VAL A 248 -13.11 -5.69 9.85
C VAL A 248 -12.12 -6.62 10.57
N PHE A 249 -11.82 -6.40 11.85
CA PHE A 249 -10.95 -7.29 12.63
C PHE A 249 -11.58 -8.67 12.85
N ASP A 250 -12.89 -8.74 13.08
CA ASP A 250 -13.62 -10.00 13.16
C ASP A 250 -13.48 -10.79 11.85
N ALA A 251 -13.66 -10.12 10.69
CA ALA A 251 -13.47 -10.73 9.38
C ALA A 251 -12.02 -11.22 9.15
N MET A 252 -11.01 -10.43 9.58
CA MET A 252 -9.60 -10.85 9.53
C MET A 252 -9.34 -12.11 10.38
N ASP A 253 -9.91 -12.18 11.57
CA ASP A 253 -9.78 -13.35 12.44
C ASP A 253 -10.46 -14.59 11.85
N ASP A 254 -11.65 -14.43 11.27
CA ASP A 254 -12.41 -15.49 10.62
C ASP A 254 -11.68 -16.13 9.43
N ILE A 255 -11.00 -15.29 8.60
CA ILE A 255 -10.16 -15.80 7.51
C ILE A 255 -8.80 -16.34 7.98
N GLY A 256 -8.53 -16.30 9.28
CA GLY A 256 -7.26 -16.77 9.86
C GLY A 256 -6.07 -15.87 9.62
N TYR A 257 -6.25 -14.58 9.32
CA TYR A 257 -5.13 -13.64 9.11
C TYR A 257 -4.32 -13.46 10.40
N ARG A 258 -2.99 -13.55 10.29
CA ARG A 258 -2.05 -13.43 11.43
C ARG A 258 -0.85 -12.54 11.12
N GLY A 259 -0.98 -11.73 10.06
CA GLY A 259 0.02 -10.79 9.61
C GLY A 259 0.00 -9.45 10.37
N PHE A 260 0.58 -8.45 9.74
CA PHE A 260 0.56 -7.07 10.20
C PHE A 260 -0.61 -6.31 9.58
N VAL A 261 -1.22 -5.44 10.40
CA VAL A 261 -2.08 -4.35 9.94
C VAL A 261 -1.30 -3.06 10.18
N THR A 262 -0.95 -2.37 9.11
CA THR A 262 -0.16 -1.15 9.16
C THR A 262 -1.05 0.08 9.15
N VAL A 263 -0.97 0.88 10.19
CA VAL A 263 -1.60 2.21 10.23
C VAL A 263 -0.86 3.15 9.29
N GLU A 264 -1.57 3.71 8.31
CA GLU A 264 -1.01 4.61 7.30
C GLU A 264 -1.64 6.00 7.40
N LEU A 265 -0.87 6.96 7.92
CA LEU A 265 -1.35 8.31 8.24
C LEU A 265 -0.43 9.39 7.63
N TYR A 266 -0.16 9.31 6.33
CA TYR A 266 0.70 10.27 5.61
C TYR A 266 0.28 11.75 5.74
N PRO A 267 -0.98 12.13 6.02
CA PRO A 267 -1.33 13.54 6.21
C PRO A 267 -0.79 14.15 7.52
N TYR A 268 -0.36 13.32 8.49
CA TYR A 268 0.00 13.78 9.84
C TYR A 268 1.50 14.05 10.03
N GLN A 269 2.20 14.51 8.98
CA GLN A 269 3.65 14.74 9.01
C GLN A 269 4.09 15.83 10.00
N ASP A 270 3.20 16.74 10.39
CA ASP A 270 3.48 17.77 11.38
C ASP A 270 3.50 17.22 12.82
N ASN A 271 2.74 16.16 13.09
CA ASN A 271 2.67 15.54 14.40
C ASN A 271 2.47 14.01 14.34
N PRO A 272 3.40 13.27 13.71
CA PRO A 272 3.24 11.83 13.47
C PRO A 272 3.21 11.00 14.76
N ILE A 273 3.94 11.43 15.80
CA ILE A 273 3.97 10.72 17.10
C ILE A 273 2.59 10.79 17.77
N TYR A 274 1.92 11.95 17.71
CA TYR A 274 0.55 12.08 18.21
C TYR A 274 -0.40 11.15 17.46
N ALA A 275 -0.36 11.19 16.13
CA ALA A 275 -1.21 10.33 15.30
C ALA A 275 -0.98 8.84 15.58
N ALA A 276 0.29 8.43 15.73
CA ALA A 276 0.64 7.06 16.07
C ALA A 276 0.08 6.63 17.44
N LYS A 277 0.18 7.50 18.47
CA LYS A 277 -0.34 7.22 19.83
C LYS A 277 -1.85 7.09 19.86
N GLU A 278 -2.57 8.04 19.24
CA GLU A 278 -4.03 8.02 19.19
C GLU A 278 -4.53 6.76 18.47
N ALA A 279 -3.95 6.46 17.29
CA ALA A 279 -4.29 5.27 16.53
C ALA A 279 -4.05 3.99 17.33
N TYR A 280 -2.88 3.86 17.96
CA TYR A 280 -2.53 2.69 18.77
C TYR A 280 -3.49 2.50 19.94
N SER A 281 -3.77 3.58 20.70
CA SER A 281 -4.68 3.55 21.84
C SER A 281 -6.09 3.10 21.45
N TYR A 282 -6.63 3.65 20.36
CA TYR A 282 -7.93 3.26 19.84
C TYR A 282 -7.97 1.80 19.40
N LEU A 283 -7.01 1.37 18.59
CA LEU A 283 -6.97 0.01 18.04
C LEU A 283 -6.82 -1.03 19.16
N CYS A 284 -5.96 -0.81 20.15
CA CYS A 284 -5.85 -1.69 21.32
C CYS A 284 -7.14 -1.79 22.14
N SER A 285 -8.02 -0.79 22.07
CA SER A 285 -9.29 -0.81 22.82
C SER A 285 -10.38 -1.64 22.14
N ILE A 286 -10.22 -1.97 20.85
CA ILE A 286 -11.24 -2.67 20.06
C ILE A 286 -10.81 -4.08 19.61
N MET A 287 -9.52 -4.39 19.67
CA MET A 287 -8.94 -5.72 19.42
C MET A 287 -8.98 -6.60 20.67
#